data_baa1f484cb0a3e3a01b1442804d0090e
#
_entry.id   baa1f484cb0a3e3a01b1442804d0090e
#
_cell.length_a   1.000
_cell.length_b   1.000
_cell.length_c   1.000
_cell.angle_alpha   90.00
_cell.angle_beta   90.00
_cell.angle_gamma   90.00
#
_symmetry.space_group_name_H-M   'P 1'
#
loop_
_entity.id
_entity.type
_entity.pdbx_description
1 polymer ?
#
loop_
_entity_poly.entity_id
_entity_poly.type
_entity_poly.pdbx_seq_one_letter_code
_entity_poly.pdbx_strand_id
1 'polypeptide(L)'
;MSPEEAFHRAFRYQEFDITELSLSNSMALVAKRTNAYVAIPVFPSRLFRHSSIYIRTDRGIERPEDLRGKMIGVPEYAMTAAVWIRGILQDEYGVRAADVKWRSGGLEQPGREARVALTLPAEIELRPLPAGETLAQHLDDGRIDGLISALAPSCFGRNPAVRRLFPDYRAAEEAYFERTRMFPIMHVVGIRRSLLEKHPWLAVNTYVAYQKAKEICYRQVETIGHLFTTLPWPVEELTRARALMGDDFWSYGVEANRRELTAVSRYAVEQGIIDRQLSAEELFVPSTLSLSKV
;
A
#
# COMPACT_ATOMS: atom_id res chain seq x y z
N MET A 1 15.60 5.57 -8.83
CA MET A 1 15.43 4.39 -7.96
C MET A 1 13.95 4.14 -7.79
N SER A 2 13.49 2.90 -7.93
CA SER A 2 12.10 2.56 -7.64
C SER A 2 11.83 2.51 -6.13
N PRO A 3 10.57 2.72 -5.67
CA PRO A 3 10.23 2.54 -4.25
C PRO A 3 10.59 1.15 -3.71
N GLU A 4 10.41 0.11 -4.52
CA GLU A 4 10.74 -1.26 -4.11
C GLU A 4 12.24 -1.47 -3.85
N GLU A 5 13.10 -0.88 -4.68
CA GLU A 5 14.55 -0.89 -4.49
C GLU A 5 14.94 -0.08 -3.24
N ALA A 6 14.34 1.12 -3.06
CA ALA A 6 14.58 1.93 -1.88
C ALA A 6 14.22 1.18 -0.60
N PHE A 7 13.07 0.49 -0.56
CA PHE A 7 12.65 -0.32 0.60
C PHE A 7 13.61 -1.49 0.86
N HIS A 8 14.05 -2.19 -0.18
CA HIS A 8 15.01 -3.29 -0.02
C HIS A 8 16.31 -2.78 0.64
N ARG A 9 16.87 -1.69 0.11
CA ARG A 9 18.11 -1.07 0.59
C ARG A 9 17.95 -0.50 2.01
N ALA A 10 16.79 0.12 2.30
CA ALA A 10 16.49 0.64 3.63
C ALA A 10 16.37 -0.47 4.68
N PHE A 11 15.53 -1.49 4.43
CA PHE A 11 15.28 -2.54 5.40
C PHE A 11 16.45 -3.52 5.57
N ARG A 12 17.17 -3.81 4.47
CA ARG A 12 18.27 -4.80 4.49
C ARG A 12 19.61 -4.19 4.90
N TYR A 13 19.91 -2.98 4.41
CA TYR A 13 21.23 -2.37 4.55
C TYR A 13 21.23 -1.06 5.36
N GLN A 14 20.07 -0.53 5.73
CA GLN A 14 19.93 0.74 6.45
C GLN A 14 20.69 1.90 5.76
N GLU A 15 20.65 1.94 4.44
CA GLU A 15 21.56 2.73 3.63
C GLU A 15 21.25 4.25 3.65
N PHE A 16 20.01 4.61 3.97
CA PHE A 16 19.55 5.99 3.89
C PHE A 16 19.43 6.62 5.29
N ASP A 17 19.64 7.94 5.38
CA ASP A 17 19.36 8.72 6.59
C ASP A 17 17.86 9.02 6.74
N ILE A 18 17.23 9.44 5.64
CA ILE A 18 15.80 9.69 5.53
C ILE A 18 15.31 9.00 4.26
N THR A 19 14.22 8.27 4.34
CA THR A 19 13.72 7.50 3.20
C THR A 19 12.23 7.23 3.28
N GLU A 20 11.64 6.97 2.13
CA GLU A 20 10.32 6.37 2.00
C GLU A 20 10.37 4.89 2.39
N LEU A 21 9.34 4.42 3.10
CA LEU A 21 9.22 3.05 3.59
C LEU A 21 7.82 2.50 3.34
N SER A 22 7.73 1.19 3.09
CA SER A 22 6.45 0.45 3.09
C SER A 22 5.84 0.50 4.50
N LEU A 23 4.60 0.99 4.63
CA LEU A 23 3.96 1.19 5.94
C LEU A 23 3.80 -0.13 6.69
N SER A 24 3.23 -1.17 6.09
CA SER A 24 2.99 -2.46 6.77
C SER A 24 4.28 -3.19 7.14
N ASN A 25 5.31 -3.13 6.29
CA ASN A 25 6.63 -3.69 6.64
C ASN A 25 7.27 -2.92 7.81
N SER A 26 7.11 -1.59 7.84
CA SER A 26 7.56 -0.77 8.98
C SER A 26 6.82 -1.15 10.26
N MET A 27 5.50 -1.36 10.19
CA MET A 27 4.69 -1.81 11.33
C MET A 27 5.16 -3.18 11.84
N ALA A 28 5.46 -4.12 10.95
CA ALA A 28 5.98 -5.43 11.33
C ALA A 28 7.33 -5.35 12.06
N LEU A 29 8.21 -4.45 11.64
CA LEU A 29 9.50 -4.21 12.30
C LEU A 29 9.33 -3.51 13.66
N VAL A 30 8.39 -2.56 13.78
CA VAL A 30 8.05 -1.89 15.04
C VAL A 30 7.49 -2.90 16.04
N ALA A 31 6.54 -3.76 15.63
CA ALA A 31 5.99 -4.81 16.48
C ALA A 31 7.08 -5.75 17.02
N LYS A 32 8.07 -6.09 16.18
CA LYS A 32 9.23 -6.90 16.55
C LYS A 32 10.32 -6.14 17.31
N ARG A 33 10.21 -4.83 17.47
CA ARG A 33 11.23 -3.95 18.07
C ARG A 33 12.60 -4.02 17.37
N THR A 34 12.59 -4.23 16.06
CA THR A 34 13.81 -4.33 15.23
C THR A 34 13.93 -3.21 14.19
N ASN A 35 13.10 -2.16 14.33
CA ASN A 35 13.07 -1.04 13.40
C ASN A 35 14.27 -0.10 13.56
N ALA A 36 15.11 -0.03 12.53
CA ALA A 36 16.21 0.93 12.45
C ALA A 36 15.75 2.36 12.13
N TYR A 37 14.55 2.50 11.55
CA TYR A 37 13.93 3.77 11.22
C TYR A 37 12.75 4.03 12.14
N VAL A 38 12.54 5.30 12.48
CA VAL A 38 11.33 5.78 13.16
C VAL A 38 10.57 6.64 12.18
N ALA A 39 9.28 6.38 12.03
CA ALA A 39 8.45 7.10 11.05
C ALA A 39 8.04 8.48 11.56
N ILE A 40 7.77 9.38 10.63
CA ILE A 40 7.02 10.63 10.83
C ILE A 40 5.71 10.53 10.04
N PRO A 41 4.62 11.20 10.45
CA PRO A 41 3.30 11.05 9.81
C PRO A 41 3.20 11.83 8.48
N VAL A 42 4.13 11.53 7.58
CA VAL A 42 4.21 12.00 6.19
C VAL A 42 3.97 10.79 5.30
N PHE A 43 3.00 10.88 4.42
CA PHE A 43 2.53 9.78 3.58
C PHE A 43 2.74 10.10 2.10
N PRO A 44 3.94 9.86 1.56
CA PRO A 44 4.29 10.23 0.18
C PRO A 44 3.55 9.42 -0.87
N SER A 45 2.99 8.27 -0.49
CA SER A 45 2.23 7.42 -1.39
C SER A 45 0.90 7.00 -0.78
N ARG A 46 -0.17 7.30 -1.51
CA ARG A 46 -1.54 6.83 -1.25
C ARG A 46 -2.13 6.33 -2.56
N LEU A 47 -2.93 5.28 -2.50
CA LEU A 47 -3.60 4.80 -3.70
C LEU A 47 -4.77 3.90 -3.32
N PHE A 48 -5.91 4.11 -3.95
CA PHE A 48 -6.97 3.11 -3.98
C PHE A 48 -6.48 1.84 -4.69
N ARG A 49 -7.05 0.70 -4.34
CA ARG A 49 -6.49 -0.60 -4.77
C ARG A 49 -7.47 -1.54 -5.43
N HIS A 50 -8.69 -1.10 -5.74
CA HIS A 50 -9.64 -1.91 -6.49
C HIS A 50 -9.13 -2.23 -7.90
N SER A 51 -8.40 -1.30 -8.52
CA SER A 51 -7.72 -1.49 -9.80
C SER A 51 -6.59 -2.53 -9.80
N SER A 52 -6.14 -2.95 -8.61
CA SER A 52 -4.97 -3.81 -8.40
C SER A 52 -5.32 -5.30 -8.20
N ILE A 53 -6.56 -5.69 -8.49
CA ILE A 53 -7.04 -7.08 -8.41
C ILE A 53 -7.31 -7.59 -9.83
N TYR A 54 -6.52 -8.56 -10.25
CA TYR A 54 -6.61 -9.20 -11.57
C TYR A 54 -7.15 -10.61 -11.40
N ILE A 55 -8.02 -11.03 -12.30
CA ILE A 55 -8.66 -12.34 -12.26
C ILE A 55 -8.68 -12.97 -13.64
N ARG A 56 -8.83 -14.30 -13.67
CA ARG A 56 -9.14 -15.03 -14.89
C ARG A 56 -10.65 -15.14 -15.09
N THR A 57 -11.10 -14.86 -16.30
CA THR A 57 -12.53 -14.91 -16.68
C THR A 57 -13.08 -16.33 -16.75
N ASP A 58 -12.20 -17.32 -16.98
CA ASP A 58 -12.52 -18.76 -17.12
C ASP A 58 -12.53 -19.51 -15.77
N ARG A 59 -12.49 -18.81 -14.63
CA ARG A 59 -12.45 -19.38 -13.28
C ARG A 59 -13.71 -19.12 -12.46
N GLY A 60 -14.78 -18.62 -13.09
CA GLY A 60 -16.04 -18.32 -12.41
C GLY A 60 -15.90 -17.26 -11.32
N ILE A 61 -15.04 -16.24 -11.55
CA ILE A 61 -14.90 -15.10 -10.68
C ILE A 61 -15.55 -13.89 -11.36
N GLU A 62 -16.69 -13.45 -10.86
CA GLU A 62 -17.43 -12.31 -11.38
C GLU A 62 -17.48 -11.16 -10.36
N ARG A 63 -17.47 -11.50 -9.07
CA ARG A 63 -17.54 -10.57 -7.95
C ARG A 63 -16.55 -10.95 -6.85
N PRO A 64 -16.24 -10.04 -5.91
CA PRO A 64 -15.22 -10.29 -4.89
C PRO A 64 -15.44 -11.54 -4.03
N GLU A 65 -16.70 -11.88 -3.74
CA GLU A 65 -17.05 -13.06 -2.92
C GLU A 65 -16.64 -14.37 -3.57
N ASP A 66 -16.50 -14.40 -4.89
CA ASP A 66 -16.09 -15.59 -5.65
C ASP A 66 -14.60 -15.92 -5.49
N LEU A 67 -13.83 -15.03 -4.84
CA LEU A 67 -12.42 -15.28 -4.50
C LEU A 67 -12.26 -16.35 -3.41
N ARG A 68 -13.32 -16.70 -2.66
CA ARG A 68 -13.25 -17.73 -1.62
C ARG A 68 -12.86 -19.07 -2.23
N GLY A 69 -11.87 -19.72 -1.62
CA GLY A 69 -11.32 -21.00 -2.08
C GLY A 69 -10.41 -20.91 -3.30
N LYS A 70 -10.29 -19.76 -3.95
CA LYS A 70 -9.46 -19.55 -5.14
C LYS A 70 -7.99 -19.42 -4.79
N MET A 71 -7.15 -19.71 -5.78
CA MET A 71 -5.70 -19.58 -5.70
C MET A 71 -5.27 -18.22 -6.25
N ILE A 72 -4.84 -17.33 -5.37
CA ILE A 72 -4.54 -15.92 -5.68
C ILE A 72 -3.05 -15.63 -5.45
N GLY A 73 -2.42 -15.07 -6.47
CA GLY A 73 -1.02 -14.62 -6.43
C GLY A 73 -0.88 -13.32 -5.64
N VAL A 74 0.25 -13.17 -4.96
CA VAL A 74 0.67 -11.92 -4.30
C VAL A 74 2.20 -11.80 -4.34
N PRO A 75 2.79 -10.69 -4.83
CA PRO A 75 4.24 -10.57 -4.91
C PRO A 75 4.94 -10.69 -3.56
N GLU A 76 4.35 -10.11 -2.52
CA GLU A 76 4.81 -10.19 -1.15
C GLU A 76 3.61 -10.06 -0.21
N TYR A 77 3.41 -11.01 0.69
CA TYR A 77 2.23 -11.05 1.55
C TYR A 77 2.12 -9.83 2.46
N ALA A 78 3.25 -9.36 3.03
CA ALA A 78 3.30 -8.17 3.89
C ALA A 78 3.33 -6.82 3.13
N MET A 79 3.28 -6.80 1.80
CA MET A 79 3.25 -5.55 1.04
C MET A 79 2.02 -4.72 1.41
N THR A 80 2.18 -3.42 1.69
CA THR A 80 1.10 -2.55 2.15
C THR A 80 -0.12 -2.56 1.22
N ALA A 81 0.11 -2.57 -0.10
CA ALA A 81 -0.98 -2.68 -1.07
C ALA A 81 -1.80 -3.97 -0.89
N ALA A 82 -1.13 -5.10 -0.65
CA ALA A 82 -1.80 -6.38 -0.43
C ALA A 82 -2.56 -6.42 0.91
N VAL A 83 -2.02 -5.77 1.95
CA VAL A 83 -2.70 -5.63 3.25
C VAL A 83 -4.01 -4.85 3.09
N TRP A 84 -3.96 -3.72 2.40
CA TRP A 84 -5.16 -2.93 2.12
C TRP A 84 -6.17 -3.67 1.25
N ILE A 85 -5.74 -4.34 0.19
CA ILE A 85 -6.64 -5.12 -0.68
C ILE A 85 -7.37 -6.19 0.14
N ARG A 86 -6.66 -6.98 0.94
CA ARG A 86 -7.28 -8.00 1.79
C ARG A 86 -8.21 -7.41 2.84
N GLY A 87 -7.82 -6.27 3.45
CA GLY A 87 -8.68 -5.56 4.40
C GLY A 87 -9.97 -5.05 3.76
N ILE A 88 -9.89 -4.47 2.55
CA ILE A 88 -11.05 -4.02 1.79
C ILE A 88 -11.93 -5.22 1.40
N LEU A 89 -11.34 -6.32 0.92
CA LEU A 89 -12.09 -7.53 0.58
C LEU A 89 -12.82 -8.10 1.80
N GLN A 90 -12.22 -8.03 2.97
CA GLN A 90 -12.84 -8.49 4.21
C GLN A 90 -13.97 -7.57 4.66
N ASP A 91 -13.73 -6.27 4.77
CA ASP A 91 -14.70 -5.33 5.33
C ASP A 91 -15.89 -5.07 4.40
N GLU A 92 -15.66 -4.97 3.09
CA GLU A 92 -16.69 -4.63 2.11
C GLU A 92 -17.41 -5.86 1.54
N TYR A 93 -16.71 -7.03 1.46
CA TYR A 93 -17.21 -8.21 0.74
C TYR A 93 -17.16 -9.50 1.57
N GLY A 94 -16.72 -9.41 2.83
CA GLY A 94 -16.65 -10.56 3.74
C GLY A 94 -15.66 -11.65 3.33
N VAL A 95 -14.67 -11.35 2.46
CA VAL A 95 -13.64 -12.31 2.02
C VAL A 95 -12.39 -12.12 2.88
N ARG A 96 -12.18 -13.02 3.85
CA ARG A 96 -11.03 -12.96 4.76
C ARG A 96 -9.77 -13.50 4.10
N ALA A 97 -8.61 -13.14 4.63
CA ALA A 97 -7.32 -13.67 4.18
C ALA A 97 -7.26 -15.20 4.24
N ALA A 98 -7.88 -15.82 5.25
CA ALA A 98 -7.96 -17.28 5.41
C ALA A 98 -8.89 -17.98 4.41
N ASP A 99 -9.78 -17.24 3.75
CA ASP A 99 -10.71 -17.81 2.77
C ASP A 99 -10.08 -18.03 1.39
N VAL A 100 -8.80 -17.61 1.21
CA VAL A 100 -8.08 -17.61 -0.07
C VAL A 100 -6.78 -18.40 0.03
N LYS A 101 -6.41 -19.13 -1.03
CA LYS A 101 -5.11 -19.85 -1.09
C LYS A 101 -4.06 -18.95 -1.75
N TRP A 102 -3.12 -18.46 -0.94
CA TRP A 102 -2.12 -17.50 -1.43
C TRP A 102 -0.92 -18.19 -2.07
N ARG A 103 -0.42 -17.58 -3.15
CA ARG A 103 0.84 -17.95 -3.81
C ARG A 103 1.74 -16.73 -3.88
N SER A 104 2.95 -16.80 -3.28
CA SER A 104 3.90 -15.69 -3.28
C SER A 104 5.06 -15.92 -4.22
N GLY A 105 5.54 -14.85 -4.87
CA GLY A 105 6.67 -14.91 -5.79
C GLY A 105 6.86 -13.60 -6.56
N GLY A 106 7.92 -13.50 -7.34
CA GLY A 106 8.14 -12.33 -8.18
C GLY A 106 7.04 -12.17 -9.22
N LEU A 107 6.68 -10.92 -9.51
CA LEU A 107 5.63 -10.63 -10.51
C LEU A 107 6.11 -11.03 -11.91
N GLU A 108 7.19 -10.41 -12.38
CA GLU A 108 7.76 -10.61 -13.71
C GLU A 108 9.16 -11.27 -13.66
N GLN A 109 9.83 -11.18 -12.53
CA GLN A 109 11.14 -11.77 -12.31
C GLN A 109 11.05 -12.77 -11.14
N PRO A 110 11.59 -13.98 -11.26
CA PRO A 110 11.56 -14.98 -10.19
C PRO A 110 12.42 -14.57 -9.00
N GLY A 111 12.28 -15.29 -7.87
CA GLY A 111 13.21 -15.18 -6.75
C GLY A 111 12.99 -14.01 -5.82
N ARG A 112 11.76 -13.44 -5.76
CA ARG A 112 11.44 -12.38 -4.79
C ARG A 112 11.42 -12.93 -3.36
N GLU A 113 12.27 -12.37 -2.51
CA GLU A 113 12.28 -12.64 -1.07
C GLU A 113 11.37 -11.68 -0.30
N ALA A 114 10.77 -12.17 0.78
CA ALA A 114 10.00 -11.32 1.69
C ALA A 114 10.94 -10.39 2.47
N ARG A 115 10.58 -9.11 2.59
CA ARG A 115 11.36 -8.11 3.35
C ARG A 115 11.33 -8.35 4.85
N VAL A 116 10.25 -8.92 5.34
CA VAL A 116 10.05 -9.26 6.74
C VAL A 116 9.60 -10.71 6.84
N ALA A 117 10.31 -11.51 7.63
CA ALA A 117 9.89 -12.88 7.91
C ALA A 117 8.59 -12.87 8.74
N LEU A 118 7.59 -13.63 8.32
CA LEU A 118 6.29 -13.73 8.96
C LEU A 118 6.09 -15.14 9.51
N THR A 119 5.39 -15.23 10.63
CA THR A 119 4.80 -16.46 11.15
C THR A 119 3.30 -16.29 11.08
N LEU A 120 2.69 -16.81 10.01
CA LEU A 120 1.25 -16.66 9.78
C LEU A 120 0.44 -17.64 10.63
N PRO A 121 -0.80 -17.26 11.01
CA PRO A 121 -1.78 -18.18 11.59
C PRO A 121 -2.00 -19.41 10.69
N ALA A 122 -2.27 -20.56 11.31
CA ALA A 122 -2.38 -21.85 10.61
C ALA A 122 -3.51 -21.88 9.56
N GLU A 123 -4.54 -21.07 9.74
CA GLU A 123 -5.66 -20.94 8.81
C GLU A 123 -5.32 -20.15 7.53
N ILE A 124 -4.20 -19.46 7.49
CA ILE A 124 -3.77 -18.70 6.29
C ILE A 124 -2.79 -19.54 5.48
N GLU A 125 -3.26 -20.07 4.36
CA GLU A 125 -2.41 -20.82 3.43
C GLU A 125 -1.60 -19.84 2.56
N LEU A 126 -0.30 -19.76 2.79
CA LEU A 126 0.66 -19.04 1.94
C LEU A 126 1.77 -20.00 1.50
N ARG A 127 1.92 -20.18 0.19
CA ARG A 127 3.01 -21.01 -0.38
C ARG A 127 3.80 -20.19 -1.41
N PRO A 128 5.13 -20.29 -1.41
CA PRO A 128 5.93 -19.69 -2.47
C PRO A 128 5.72 -20.42 -3.79
N LEU A 129 5.94 -19.71 -4.91
CA LEU A 129 6.05 -20.34 -6.22
C LEU A 129 7.32 -21.19 -6.30
N PRO A 130 7.33 -22.21 -7.19
CA PRO A 130 8.57 -22.92 -7.52
C PRO A 130 9.66 -21.97 -8.00
N ALA A 131 10.92 -22.37 -7.75
CA ALA A 131 12.07 -21.58 -8.20
C ALA A 131 12.05 -21.39 -9.73
N GLY A 132 12.36 -20.18 -10.17
CA GLY A 132 12.40 -19.83 -11.59
C GLY A 132 11.05 -19.44 -12.20
N GLU A 133 9.94 -19.53 -11.45
CA GLU A 133 8.60 -19.18 -11.94
C GLU A 133 8.16 -17.79 -11.49
N THR A 134 7.20 -17.18 -12.22
CA THR A 134 6.67 -15.86 -11.94
C THR A 134 5.15 -15.87 -11.80
N LEU A 135 4.62 -14.90 -11.05
CA LEU A 135 3.17 -14.77 -10.86
C LEU A 135 2.45 -14.39 -12.17
N ALA A 136 3.06 -13.56 -13.00
CA ALA A 136 2.49 -13.17 -14.29
C ALA A 136 2.34 -14.40 -15.21
N GLN A 137 3.35 -15.28 -15.26
CA GLN A 137 3.28 -16.53 -16.02
C GLN A 137 2.22 -17.47 -15.45
N HIS A 138 2.13 -17.63 -14.11
CA HIS A 138 1.11 -18.48 -13.49
C HIS A 138 -0.32 -17.98 -13.78
N LEU A 139 -0.52 -16.66 -13.80
CA LEU A 139 -1.81 -16.08 -14.15
C LEU A 139 -2.12 -16.28 -15.64
N ASP A 140 -1.13 -16.09 -16.50
CA ASP A 140 -1.26 -16.28 -17.95
C ASP A 140 -1.61 -17.71 -18.32
N ASP A 141 -0.91 -18.68 -17.73
CA ASP A 141 -1.12 -20.12 -17.95
C ASP A 141 -2.35 -20.71 -17.22
N GLY A 142 -3.00 -19.92 -16.34
CA GLY A 142 -4.14 -20.39 -15.53
C GLY A 142 -3.75 -21.32 -14.39
N ARG A 143 -2.51 -21.27 -13.90
CA ARG A 143 -2.05 -21.99 -12.70
C ARG A 143 -2.45 -21.30 -11.39
N ILE A 144 -2.83 -20.02 -11.45
CA ILE A 144 -3.54 -19.28 -10.40
C ILE A 144 -4.82 -18.67 -10.99
N ASP A 145 -5.81 -18.45 -10.15
CA ASP A 145 -7.13 -17.95 -10.55
C ASP A 145 -7.19 -16.43 -10.62
N GLY A 146 -6.28 -15.76 -9.90
CA GLY A 146 -6.17 -14.31 -9.86
C GLY A 146 -4.87 -13.85 -9.21
N LEU A 147 -4.68 -12.54 -9.16
CA LEU A 147 -3.49 -11.88 -8.65
C LEU A 147 -3.87 -10.56 -7.98
N ILE A 148 -3.33 -10.27 -6.81
CA ILE A 148 -3.31 -8.93 -6.24
C ILE A 148 -1.89 -8.37 -6.33
N SER A 149 -1.73 -7.21 -6.97
CA SER A 149 -0.40 -6.64 -7.20
C SER A 149 -0.46 -5.13 -7.36
N ALA A 150 0.53 -4.43 -6.82
CA ALA A 150 0.68 -2.99 -7.01
C ALA A 150 0.97 -2.60 -8.47
N LEU A 151 1.55 -3.51 -9.24
CA LEU A 151 1.83 -3.35 -10.67
C LEU A 151 0.95 -4.30 -11.49
N ALA A 152 0.56 -3.86 -12.68
CA ALA A 152 -0.15 -4.72 -13.61
C ALA A 152 0.76 -5.86 -14.11
N PRO A 153 0.27 -7.13 -14.14
CA PRO A 153 1.03 -8.21 -14.74
C PRO A 153 1.12 -8.05 -16.25
N SER A 154 2.21 -8.47 -16.83
CA SER A 154 2.49 -8.31 -18.27
C SER A 154 1.49 -9.02 -19.18
N CYS A 155 0.77 -10.03 -18.69
CA CYS A 155 -0.30 -10.70 -19.42
C CYS A 155 -1.62 -9.87 -19.47
N PHE A 156 -1.81 -8.90 -18.56
CA PHE A 156 -2.97 -8.02 -18.59
C PHE A 156 -2.99 -7.15 -19.85
N GLY A 157 -4.12 -7.13 -20.56
CA GLY A 157 -4.27 -6.44 -21.84
C GLY A 157 -3.74 -7.23 -23.06
N ARG A 158 -3.07 -8.38 -22.83
CA ARG A 158 -2.62 -9.30 -23.90
C ARG A 158 -3.42 -10.60 -23.90
N ASN A 159 -3.62 -11.20 -22.72
CA ASN A 159 -4.43 -12.40 -22.58
C ASN A 159 -5.90 -12.01 -22.32
N PRO A 160 -6.84 -12.34 -23.23
CA PRO A 160 -8.26 -11.99 -23.08
C PRO A 160 -8.93 -12.68 -21.88
N ALA A 161 -8.35 -13.75 -21.36
CA ALA A 161 -8.82 -14.41 -20.15
C ALA A 161 -8.43 -13.66 -18.86
N VAL A 162 -7.59 -12.62 -18.94
CA VAL A 162 -7.15 -11.83 -17.77
C VAL A 162 -7.78 -10.44 -17.79
N ARG A 163 -8.56 -10.12 -16.75
CA ARG A 163 -9.16 -8.80 -16.56
C ARG A 163 -9.04 -8.31 -15.12
N ARG A 164 -9.37 -7.05 -14.88
CA ARG A 164 -9.58 -6.56 -13.50
C ARG A 164 -10.87 -7.13 -12.91
N LEU A 165 -10.87 -7.41 -11.62
CA LEU A 165 -12.07 -7.81 -10.89
C LEU A 165 -13.12 -6.68 -10.90
N PHE A 166 -12.65 -5.44 -10.76
CA PHE A 166 -13.48 -4.24 -10.87
C PHE A 166 -13.22 -3.56 -12.23
N PRO A 167 -14.06 -3.79 -13.26
CA PRO A 167 -13.87 -3.17 -14.58
C PRO A 167 -13.93 -1.63 -14.49
N ASP A 168 -14.94 -1.10 -13.81
CA ASP A 168 -15.03 0.31 -13.44
C ASP A 168 -14.50 0.51 -12.01
N TYR A 169 -13.18 0.37 -11.88
CA TYR A 169 -12.51 0.52 -10.59
C TYR A 169 -12.64 1.95 -10.03
N ARG A 170 -12.75 2.97 -10.89
CA ARG A 170 -12.92 4.36 -10.44
C ARG A 170 -14.23 4.51 -9.67
N ALA A 171 -15.34 4.08 -10.22
CA ALA A 171 -16.62 4.13 -9.54
C ALA A 171 -16.61 3.33 -8.23
N ALA A 172 -15.95 2.17 -8.21
CA ALA A 172 -15.80 1.37 -6.99
C ALA A 172 -14.98 2.09 -5.92
N GLU A 173 -13.90 2.78 -6.31
CA GLU A 173 -13.00 3.54 -5.43
C GLU A 173 -13.65 4.82 -4.90
N GLU A 174 -14.40 5.55 -5.73
CA GLU A 174 -15.20 6.70 -5.31
C GLU A 174 -16.28 6.28 -4.31
N ALA A 175 -17.04 5.22 -4.57
CA ALA A 175 -18.04 4.68 -3.66
C ALA A 175 -17.44 4.15 -2.34
N TYR A 176 -16.27 3.51 -2.40
CA TYR A 176 -15.52 3.11 -1.20
C TYR A 176 -15.17 4.33 -0.34
N PHE A 177 -14.63 5.40 -0.96
CA PHE A 177 -14.30 6.62 -0.22
C PHE A 177 -15.54 7.28 0.40
N GLU A 178 -16.64 7.35 -0.33
CA GLU A 178 -17.91 7.92 0.17
C GLU A 178 -18.39 7.22 1.43
N ARG A 179 -18.30 5.88 1.48
CA ARG A 179 -18.70 5.09 2.65
C ARG A 179 -17.72 5.16 3.81
N THR A 180 -16.42 5.04 3.51
CA THR A 180 -15.39 4.82 4.55
C THR A 180 -14.65 6.08 4.95
N ARG A 181 -14.61 7.07 4.07
CA ARG A 181 -13.76 8.27 4.19
C ARG A 181 -12.28 7.92 4.36
N MET A 182 -11.84 6.77 3.82
CA MET A 182 -10.45 6.33 3.85
C MET A 182 -9.81 6.42 2.48
N PHE A 183 -8.64 7.05 2.41
CA PHE A 183 -7.74 7.02 1.26
C PHE A 183 -6.49 6.24 1.62
N PRO A 184 -6.33 4.98 1.18
CA PRO A 184 -5.34 4.05 1.70
C PRO A 184 -3.92 4.57 1.64
N ILE A 185 -3.24 4.58 2.79
CA ILE A 185 -1.84 4.96 2.93
C ILE A 185 -0.97 3.77 2.53
N MET A 186 -0.06 3.98 1.57
CA MET A 186 0.87 2.95 1.12
C MET A 186 2.22 3.05 1.82
N HIS A 187 2.76 4.26 1.87
CA HIS A 187 4.11 4.48 2.34
C HIS A 187 4.17 5.58 3.40
N VAL A 188 5.25 5.57 4.16
CA VAL A 188 5.55 6.53 5.21
C VAL A 188 7.00 6.99 5.09
N VAL A 189 7.32 8.18 5.57
CA VAL A 189 8.71 8.65 5.66
C VAL A 189 9.33 8.19 6.97
N GLY A 190 10.47 7.51 6.89
CA GLY A 190 11.27 7.08 8.02
C GLY A 190 12.58 7.82 8.11
N ILE A 191 12.99 8.13 9.34
CA ILE A 191 14.29 8.73 9.68
C ILE A 191 15.08 7.71 10.49
N ARG A 192 16.36 7.53 10.17
CA ARG A 192 17.23 6.59 10.89
C ARG A 192 17.26 6.95 12.38
N ARG A 193 17.03 5.97 13.25
CA ARG A 193 16.95 6.14 14.71
C ARG A 193 18.19 6.81 15.26
N SER A 194 19.38 6.37 14.89
CA SER A 194 20.65 6.93 15.36
C SER A 194 20.87 8.40 14.93
N LEU A 195 20.24 8.81 13.84
CA LEU A 195 20.27 10.21 13.39
C LEU A 195 19.31 11.08 14.22
N LEU A 196 18.11 10.56 14.52
CA LEU A 196 17.14 11.25 15.39
C LEU A 196 17.66 11.44 16.81
N GLU A 197 18.40 10.45 17.36
CA GLU A 197 19.02 10.56 18.68
C GLU A 197 20.05 11.70 18.74
N LYS A 198 20.79 11.94 17.65
CA LYS A 198 21.76 13.04 17.55
C LYS A 198 21.10 14.37 17.21
N HIS A 199 20.03 14.35 16.45
CA HIS A 199 19.39 15.54 15.88
C HIS A 199 17.86 15.45 16.01
N PRO A 200 17.27 15.56 17.23
CA PRO A 200 15.84 15.40 17.45
C PRO A 200 14.94 16.36 16.65
N TRP A 201 15.46 17.53 16.30
CA TRP A 201 14.77 18.53 15.50
C TRP A 201 14.49 18.11 14.06
N LEU A 202 15.21 17.11 13.54
CA LEU A 202 15.04 16.62 12.16
C LEU A 202 13.62 16.15 11.88
N ALA A 203 12.96 15.51 12.84
CA ALA A 203 11.61 15.00 12.63
C ALA A 203 10.63 16.10 12.24
N VAL A 204 10.60 17.19 13.00
CA VAL A 204 9.72 18.33 12.76
C VAL A 204 10.10 19.05 11.46
N ASN A 205 11.38 19.32 11.24
CA ASN A 205 11.83 20.02 10.05
C ASN A 205 11.58 19.21 8.76
N THR A 206 11.75 17.90 8.82
CA THR A 206 11.42 17.02 7.69
C THR A 206 9.93 17.04 7.40
N TYR A 207 9.07 16.94 8.44
CA TYR A 207 7.63 17.06 8.27
C TYR A 207 7.24 18.37 7.58
N VAL A 208 7.75 19.50 8.06
CA VAL A 208 7.48 20.84 7.49
C VAL A 208 7.96 20.94 6.04
N ALA A 209 9.11 20.37 5.73
CA ALA A 209 9.64 20.36 4.36
C ALA A 209 8.73 19.59 3.40
N TYR A 210 8.25 18.42 3.80
CA TYR A 210 7.29 17.63 3.00
C TYR A 210 5.93 18.34 2.87
N GLN A 211 5.46 19.00 3.93
CA GLN A 211 4.21 19.77 3.88
C GLN A 211 4.31 20.89 2.84
N LYS A 212 5.40 21.66 2.87
CA LYS A 212 5.67 22.72 1.88
C LYS A 212 5.79 22.16 0.45
N ALA A 213 6.46 21.02 0.29
CA ALA A 213 6.59 20.38 -1.02
C ALA A 213 5.23 19.96 -1.58
N LYS A 214 4.34 19.40 -0.73
CA LYS A 214 2.96 19.07 -1.11
C LYS A 214 2.17 20.29 -1.57
N GLU A 215 2.27 21.39 -0.85
CA GLU A 215 1.59 22.66 -1.22
C GLU A 215 2.12 23.24 -2.54
N ILE A 216 3.42 23.14 -2.79
CA ILE A 216 4.01 23.51 -4.08
C ILE A 216 3.44 22.64 -5.19
N CYS A 217 3.35 21.33 -4.97
CA CYS A 217 2.77 20.38 -5.94
C CYS A 217 1.32 20.76 -6.29
N TYR A 218 0.47 21.02 -5.31
CA TYR A 218 -0.93 21.43 -5.56
C TYR A 218 -0.99 22.72 -6.38
N ARG A 219 -0.22 23.76 -6.01
CA ARG A 219 -0.18 25.02 -6.79
C ARG A 219 0.27 24.79 -8.24
N GLN A 220 1.24 23.90 -8.46
CA GLN A 220 1.72 23.60 -9.80
C GLN A 220 0.66 22.89 -10.65
N VAL A 221 -0.11 21.97 -10.07
CA VAL A 221 -1.21 21.30 -10.76
C VAL A 221 -2.37 22.27 -11.07
N GLU A 222 -2.63 23.23 -10.19
CA GLU A 222 -3.65 24.27 -10.37
C GLU A 222 -3.29 25.30 -11.47
N THR A 223 -2.01 25.45 -11.78
CA THR A 223 -1.54 26.44 -12.75
C THR A 223 -1.92 26.04 -14.17
N ILE A 224 -2.80 26.79 -14.79
CA ILE A 224 -3.30 26.55 -16.15
C ILE A 224 -2.45 27.19 -17.26
N GLY A 225 -1.52 28.09 -16.90
CA GLY A 225 -0.66 28.77 -17.87
C GLY A 225 0.38 27.85 -18.53
N HIS A 226 0.75 26.78 -17.88
CA HIS A 226 1.56 25.68 -18.41
C HIS A 226 1.28 24.41 -17.60
N LEU A 227 1.34 23.25 -18.25
CA LEU A 227 1.06 21.99 -17.58
C LEU A 227 2.29 21.47 -16.83
N PHE A 228 2.09 21.12 -15.57
CA PHE A 228 3.10 20.47 -14.73
C PHE A 228 3.34 19.00 -15.14
N THR A 229 2.35 18.38 -15.75
CA THR A 229 2.39 16.98 -16.21
C THR A 229 1.93 16.89 -17.65
N THR A 230 2.28 15.81 -18.35
CA THR A 230 1.85 15.53 -19.72
C THR A 230 0.40 15.03 -19.84
N LEU A 231 -0.35 14.97 -18.74
CA LEU A 231 -1.77 14.63 -18.76
C LEU A 231 -2.58 15.82 -19.32
N PRO A 232 -3.58 15.58 -20.18
CA PRO A 232 -4.34 16.68 -20.82
C PRO A 232 -5.32 17.37 -19.87
N TRP A 233 -5.77 16.68 -18.78
CA TRP A 233 -6.81 17.20 -17.86
C TRP A 233 -6.40 17.16 -16.36
N PRO A 234 -5.18 17.56 -15.97
CA PRO A 234 -4.76 17.44 -14.57
C PRO A 234 -5.58 18.35 -13.63
N VAL A 235 -5.99 19.51 -14.09
CA VAL A 235 -6.81 20.46 -13.31
C VAL A 235 -8.23 19.91 -13.08
N GLU A 236 -8.83 19.27 -14.10
CA GLU A 236 -10.14 18.62 -13.96
C GLU A 236 -10.08 17.47 -12.97
N GLU A 237 -9.04 16.63 -13.04
CA GLU A 237 -8.84 15.53 -12.08
C GLU A 237 -8.63 16.05 -10.64
N LEU A 238 -7.89 17.14 -10.47
CA LEU A 238 -7.72 17.80 -9.16
C LEU A 238 -9.06 18.33 -8.64
N THR A 239 -9.85 18.97 -9.50
CA THR A 239 -11.18 19.52 -9.17
C THR A 239 -12.12 18.40 -8.72
N ARG A 240 -12.15 17.28 -9.44
CA ARG A 240 -12.97 16.10 -9.08
C ARG A 240 -12.52 15.47 -7.77
N ALA A 241 -11.20 15.32 -7.57
CA ALA A 241 -10.65 14.78 -6.33
C ALA A 241 -11.06 15.64 -5.12
N ARG A 242 -10.98 16.97 -5.24
CA ARG A 242 -11.41 17.89 -4.19
C ARG A 242 -12.91 17.86 -3.93
N ALA A 243 -13.71 17.80 -4.97
CA ALA A 243 -15.17 17.72 -4.84
C ALA A 243 -15.60 16.47 -4.04
N LEU A 244 -14.92 15.34 -4.25
CA LEU A 244 -15.20 14.09 -3.54
C LEU A 244 -14.57 14.05 -2.14
N MET A 245 -13.31 14.44 -2.01
CA MET A 245 -12.47 14.12 -0.87
C MET A 245 -12.12 15.34 0.01
N GLY A 246 -12.41 16.56 -0.46
CA GLY A 246 -12.03 17.82 0.21
C GLY A 246 -10.69 18.36 -0.27
N ASP A 247 -10.37 19.60 0.16
CA ASP A 247 -9.20 20.35 -0.36
C ASP A 247 -7.86 19.69 -0.04
N ASP A 248 -7.72 19.10 1.16
CA ASP A 248 -6.49 18.41 1.59
C ASP A 248 -6.67 16.88 1.58
N PHE A 249 -7.08 16.33 0.42
CA PHE A 249 -7.30 14.89 0.25
C PHE A 249 -6.01 14.06 0.43
N TRP A 250 -4.84 14.68 0.33
CA TRP A 250 -3.55 14.04 0.59
C TRP A 250 -2.97 14.51 1.94
N SER A 251 -3.77 14.36 3.00
CA SER A 251 -3.44 14.87 4.32
C SER A 251 -2.20 14.19 4.93
N TYR A 252 -1.36 14.97 5.63
CA TYR A 252 -0.32 14.48 6.54
C TYR A 252 -0.78 14.65 7.99
N GLY A 253 -0.02 14.09 8.93
CA GLY A 253 -0.33 14.13 10.36
C GLY A 253 -1.17 12.94 10.83
N VAL A 254 -1.12 12.68 12.13
CA VAL A 254 -1.78 11.52 12.75
C VAL A 254 -3.29 11.72 12.79
N GLU A 255 -3.75 12.88 13.25
CA GLU A 255 -5.18 13.10 13.52
C GLU A 255 -6.04 13.02 12.26
N ALA A 256 -5.58 13.67 11.18
CA ALA A 256 -6.26 13.65 9.89
C ALA A 256 -6.31 12.25 9.23
N ASN A 257 -5.49 11.32 9.71
CA ASN A 257 -5.30 9.98 9.14
C ASN A 257 -5.60 8.86 10.13
N ARG A 258 -6.24 9.17 11.26
CA ARG A 258 -6.51 8.22 12.33
C ARG A 258 -7.30 7.00 11.86
N ARG A 259 -8.25 7.21 10.94
CA ARG A 259 -9.08 6.12 10.37
C ARG A 259 -8.22 5.11 9.61
N GLU A 260 -7.40 5.58 8.68
CA GLU A 260 -6.51 4.74 7.87
C GLU A 260 -5.46 4.04 8.72
N LEU A 261 -4.85 4.75 9.69
CA LEU A 261 -3.85 4.17 10.58
C LEU A 261 -4.45 3.08 11.47
N THR A 262 -5.66 3.30 12.00
CA THR A 262 -6.39 2.30 12.78
C THR A 262 -6.77 1.10 11.92
N ALA A 263 -7.31 1.34 10.72
CA ALA A 263 -7.73 0.29 9.80
C ALA A 263 -6.54 -0.58 9.37
N VAL A 264 -5.43 0.01 8.92
CA VAL A 264 -4.28 -0.77 8.46
C VAL A 264 -3.61 -1.54 9.60
N SER A 265 -3.62 -0.99 10.83
CA SER A 265 -3.12 -1.68 12.03
C SER A 265 -3.99 -2.90 12.35
N ARG A 266 -5.31 -2.76 12.31
CA ARG A 266 -6.25 -3.87 12.47
C ARG A 266 -6.07 -4.93 11.38
N TYR A 267 -5.99 -4.53 10.12
CA TYR A 267 -5.76 -5.44 8.99
C TYR A 267 -4.45 -6.20 9.13
N ALA A 268 -3.40 -5.54 9.61
CA ALA A 268 -2.11 -6.21 9.82
C ALA A 268 -2.20 -7.32 10.91
N VAL A 269 -3.02 -7.12 11.95
CA VAL A 269 -3.29 -8.16 12.98
C VAL A 269 -4.12 -9.29 12.39
N GLU A 270 -5.27 -8.98 11.79
CA GLU A 270 -6.21 -9.97 11.25
C GLU A 270 -5.59 -10.83 10.15
N GLN A 271 -4.55 -10.33 9.49
CA GLN A 271 -3.79 -11.02 8.45
C GLN A 271 -2.51 -11.68 8.95
N GLY A 272 -2.26 -11.67 10.26
CA GLY A 272 -1.09 -12.33 10.87
C GLY A 272 0.26 -11.67 10.58
N ILE A 273 0.29 -10.38 10.21
CA ILE A 273 1.52 -9.65 9.93
C ILE A 273 2.16 -9.15 11.24
N ILE A 274 1.32 -8.72 12.17
CA ILE A 274 1.69 -8.32 13.53
C ILE A 274 0.78 -9.02 14.54
N ASP A 275 1.24 -9.16 15.77
CA ASP A 275 0.56 -9.89 16.85
C ASP A 275 -0.44 -9.02 17.63
N ARG A 276 -0.33 -7.70 17.53
CA ARG A 276 -1.22 -6.73 18.18
C ARG A 276 -1.32 -5.44 17.37
N GLN A 277 -2.38 -4.70 17.58
CA GLN A 277 -2.50 -3.35 16.99
C GLN A 277 -1.42 -2.42 17.56
N LEU A 278 -0.89 -1.57 16.69
CA LEU A 278 0.06 -0.52 17.03
C LEU A 278 -0.65 0.82 17.10
N SER A 279 -0.33 1.60 18.12
CA SER A 279 -0.79 2.98 18.23
C SER A 279 0.07 3.94 17.40
N ALA A 280 -0.41 5.15 17.19
CA ALA A 280 0.36 6.18 16.49
C ALA A 280 1.63 6.56 17.27
N GLU A 281 1.60 6.52 18.59
CA GLU A 281 2.73 6.82 19.47
C GLU A 281 3.86 5.80 19.34
N GLU A 282 3.52 4.55 18.97
CA GLU A 282 4.50 3.50 18.71
C GLU A 282 5.11 3.61 17.31
N LEU A 283 4.34 4.13 16.35
CA LEU A 283 4.76 4.24 14.96
C LEU A 283 5.60 5.48 14.67
N PHE A 284 5.24 6.61 15.27
CA PHE A 284 5.78 7.92 14.89
C PHE A 284 6.63 8.56 15.97
N VAL A 285 7.54 9.45 15.53
CA VAL A 285 8.35 10.27 16.42
C VAL A 285 7.44 11.14 17.29
N PRO A 286 7.57 11.14 18.64
CA PRO A 286 6.66 11.85 19.55
C PRO A 286 6.46 13.32 19.22
N SER A 287 7.50 14.04 18.82
CA SER A 287 7.43 15.46 18.46
C SER A 287 6.61 15.77 17.21
N THR A 288 6.17 14.73 16.48
CA THR A 288 5.37 14.90 15.26
C THR A 288 3.91 14.48 15.41
N LEU A 289 3.52 13.92 16.57
CA LEU A 289 2.16 13.38 16.78
C LEU A 289 1.06 14.43 16.72
N SER A 290 1.34 15.65 17.23
CA SER A 290 0.37 16.76 17.23
C SER A 290 0.48 17.65 16.00
N LEU A 291 1.41 17.37 15.06
CA LEU A 291 1.56 18.19 13.88
C LEU A 291 0.38 17.94 12.94
N SER A 292 -0.22 19.03 12.53
CA SER A 292 -1.30 19.08 11.53
C SER A 292 -0.87 20.01 10.39
N LYS A 293 -1.81 20.42 9.55
CA LYS A 293 -1.57 21.45 8.54
C LYS A 293 -1.10 22.73 9.23
N VAL A 294 0.12 23.16 8.94
CA VAL A 294 0.75 24.39 9.48
C VAL A 294 0.46 25.54 8.53
#